data_fb8d72d56b3261f0c847a5f98e9820b2
#
_entry.id   fb8d72d56b3261f0c847a5f98e9820b2
#
_cell.length_a   1.000
_cell.length_b   1.000
_cell.length_c   1.000
_cell.angle_alpha   90.00
_cell.angle_beta   90.00
_cell.angle_gamma   90.00
#
_symmetry.space_group_name_H-M   'P 1'
#
loop_
_entity.id
_entity.type
_entity.pdbx_description
1 polymer ?
#
loop_
_entity_poly.entity_id
_entity_poly.type
_entity_poly.pdbx_seq_one_letter_code
_entity_poly.pdbx_strand_id
1 'polypeptide(L)'
;MFPQLIFDVFFGQNSLFHEDEQHYFYQLKFEPLYVLDFEKTVNMVAKIGYMGAGTVEFIYEDGKFYFLEMNTRVQVEHPVTEMVTGVDIIKEQIWIAFSGETALKQSEINPRGHAIECRINAEDASKNFQPSPGTIGMCHQPSGFRTRVDGAIFQGYKVTPYYDSMICKLICHGRNRTEAIQRMNRSLDEFVIEGITTTIPLHKKLLSHKKFINSDFNVSWLDKDTIV
;
A
#
# COMPACT_ATOMS: atom_id res chain seq x y z
N MET A 1 8.34 -9.99 18.43
CA MET A 1 7.84 -8.68 17.93
C MET A 1 7.16 -8.96 16.61
N PHE A 2 5.97 -8.47 16.39
CA PHE A 2 4.97 -9.07 15.50
C PHE A 2 4.86 -8.31 14.19
N PRO A 3 4.64 -8.96 13.03
CA PRO A 3 4.32 -8.25 11.81
C PRO A 3 2.98 -7.54 11.97
N GLN A 4 2.94 -6.27 11.62
CA GLN A 4 1.71 -5.51 11.47
C GLN A 4 1.04 -5.93 10.18
N LEU A 5 -0.24 -6.30 10.26
CA LEU A 5 -1.06 -6.65 9.09
C LEU A 5 -2.07 -5.54 8.85
N ILE A 6 -2.13 -5.08 7.60
CA ILE A 6 -2.98 -3.99 7.16
C ILE A 6 -4.04 -4.56 6.22
N PHE A 7 -5.30 -4.25 6.50
CA PHE A 7 -6.44 -4.65 5.68
C PHE A 7 -7.21 -3.41 5.22
N ASP A 8 -7.29 -3.21 3.91
CA ASP A 8 -8.17 -2.20 3.33
C ASP A 8 -9.59 -2.76 3.20
N VAL A 9 -10.55 -2.03 3.71
CA VAL A 9 -11.96 -2.44 3.77
C VAL A 9 -12.85 -1.37 3.16
N PHE A 10 -13.83 -1.77 2.35
CA PHE A 10 -14.79 -0.87 1.71
C PHE A 10 -16.19 -1.13 2.22
N PHE A 11 -16.94 -0.06 2.46
CA PHE A 11 -18.30 -0.10 2.95
C PHE A 11 -19.21 0.77 2.11
N GLY A 12 -20.33 0.20 1.66
CA GLY A 12 -21.44 0.91 1.03
C GLY A 12 -22.76 0.19 1.32
N GLN A 13 -23.86 0.91 1.37
CA GLN A 13 -25.20 0.30 1.40
C GLN A 13 -25.68 0.06 -0.02
N ASN A 14 -26.31 -1.08 -0.27
CA ASN A 14 -26.96 -1.39 -1.55
C ASN A 14 -28.48 -1.31 -1.35
N SER A 15 -29.11 -0.26 -1.87
CA SER A 15 -30.55 0.04 -1.66
C SER A 15 -31.49 -0.88 -2.46
N LEU A 16 -30.99 -1.81 -3.27
CA LEU A 16 -31.79 -2.65 -4.17
C LEU A 16 -31.97 -4.10 -3.73
N PHE A 17 -31.37 -4.52 -2.62
CA PHE A 17 -31.55 -5.88 -2.11
C PHE A 17 -31.89 -5.87 -0.62
N HIS A 18 -32.85 -6.69 -0.24
CA HIS A 18 -33.43 -6.94 1.09
C HIS A 18 -32.56 -6.51 2.29
N GLU A 19 -33.22 -6.06 3.35
CA GLU A 19 -32.69 -5.45 4.59
C GLU A 19 -31.52 -6.16 5.30
N ASP A 20 -31.04 -7.31 4.80
CA ASP A 20 -30.05 -8.16 5.48
C ASP A 20 -28.68 -8.29 4.79
N GLU A 21 -28.44 -7.68 3.62
CA GLU A 21 -27.15 -7.84 2.94
C GLU A 21 -26.40 -6.51 2.76
N GLN A 22 -25.60 -6.16 3.75
CA GLN A 22 -24.56 -5.14 3.62
C GLN A 22 -23.35 -5.75 2.90
N HIS A 23 -22.87 -5.13 1.81
CA HIS A 23 -21.73 -5.64 1.06
C HIS A 23 -20.44 -4.97 1.53
N TYR A 24 -19.52 -5.78 1.99
CA TYR A 24 -18.23 -5.35 2.53
C TYR A 24 -17.10 -5.89 1.66
N PHE A 25 -16.12 -5.03 1.34
CA PHE A 25 -14.97 -5.40 0.52
C PHE A 25 -13.68 -5.38 1.30
N TYR A 26 -12.92 -6.41 1.12
CA TYR A 26 -11.69 -6.60 1.82
C TYR A 26 -10.62 -7.28 0.98
N GLN A 27 -9.40 -6.90 1.17
CA GLN A 27 -8.29 -7.61 0.60
C GLN A 27 -7.49 -8.33 1.66
N LEU A 28 -7.31 -9.63 1.44
CA LEU A 28 -6.32 -10.44 2.11
C LEU A 28 -5.06 -10.51 1.27
N LYS A 29 -3.96 -10.12 1.88
CA LYS A 29 -2.66 -10.50 1.39
C LYS A 29 -1.99 -11.31 2.48
N PHE A 30 -2.22 -12.59 2.50
CA PHE A 30 -1.45 -13.67 3.12
C PHE A 30 -2.32 -14.91 3.24
N GLU A 31 -1.72 -16.09 3.34
CA GLU A 31 -2.23 -17.44 3.19
C GLU A 31 -3.58 -17.83 3.86
N PRO A 32 -4.20 -18.96 3.50
CA PRO A 32 -5.62 -19.32 3.82
C PRO A 32 -5.96 -19.42 5.32
N LEU A 33 -5.00 -19.28 6.22
CA LEU A 33 -5.19 -19.35 7.67
C LEU A 33 -5.93 -18.15 8.30
N TYR A 34 -6.16 -17.08 7.55
CA TYR A 34 -6.57 -15.77 8.10
C TYR A 34 -8.04 -15.40 7.89
N VAL A 35 -8.84 -16.30 7.34
CA VAL A 35 -10.24 -16.04 6.96
C VAL A 35 -11.15 -15.78 8.18
N LEU A 36 -10.87 -16.38 9.33
CA LEU A 36 -11.77 -16.34 10.50
C LEU A 36 -11.89 -14.98 11.21
N ASP A 37 -10.82 -14.18 11.26
CA ASP A 37 -10.86 -12.88 11.93
C ASP A 37 -11.36 -11.77 11.02
N PHE A 38 -11.46 -12.04 9.77
CA PHE A 38 -11.87 -11.19 8.71
C PHE A 38 -13.38 -10.95 8.73
N GLU A 39 -14.21 -12.00 8.86
CA GLU A 39 -15.66 -11.87 9.05
C GLU A 39 -16.00 -11.05 10.31
N LYS A 40 -15.22 -11.23 11.38
CA LYS A 40 -15.40 -10.43 12.61
C LYS A 40 -15.13 -8.96 12.38
N THR A 41 -14.09 -8.63 11.62
CA THR A 41 -13.74 -7.25 11.27
C THR A 41 -14.85 -6.59 10.47
N VAL A 42 -15.32 -7.26 9.42
CA VAL A 42 -16.42 -6.81 8.59
C VAL A 42 -17.68 -6.58 9.44
N ASN A 43 -18.04 -7.58 10.26
CA ASN A 43 -19.21 -7.47 11.14
C ASN A 43 -19.08 -6.33 12.18
N MET A 44 -17.88 -6.08 12.68
CA MET A 44 -17.64 -4.96 13.60
C MET A 44 -17.89 -3.62 12.91
N VAL A 45 -17.31 -3.43 11.75
CA VAL A 45 -17.42 -2.16 11.01
C VAL A 45 -18.84 -1.95 10.47
N ALA A 46 -19.53 -3.04 10.08
CA ALA A 46 -20.93 -3.02 9.70
C ALA A 46 -21.85 -2.52 10.83
N LYS A 47 -21.62 -3.03 12.05
CA LYS A 47 -22.44 -2.65 13.22
C LYS A 47 -22.36 -1.16 13.57
N ILE A 48 -21.26 -0.50 13.26
CA ILE A 48 -21.11 0.95 13.48
C ILE A 48 -21.60 1.78 12.30
N GLY A 49 -22.05 1.15 11.21
CA GLY A 49 -22.61 1.83 10.03
C GLY A 49 -21.57 2.66 9.26
N TYR A 50 -20.30 2.26 9.28
CA TYR A 50 -19.27 2.97 8.56
C TYR A 50 -19.45 2.82 7.03
N MET A 51 -19.34 3.94 6.30
CA MET A 51 -19.39 3.98 4.84
C MET A 51 -18.14 4.68 4.27
N GLY A 52 -17.51 4.08 3.28
CA GLY A 52 -16.33 4.60 2.60
C GLY A 52 -15.16 3.63 2.60
N ALA A 53 -14.00 4.12 2.19
CA ALA A 53 -12.74 3.38 2.27
C ALA A 53 -12.17 3.45 3.68
N GLY A 54 -11.68 2.34 4.20
CA GLY A 54 -11.02 2.28 5.50
C GLY A 54 -10.01 1.16 5.56
N THR A 55 -9.06 1.27 6.47
CA THR A 55 -8.04 0.27 6.72
C THR A 55 -8.08 -0.14 8.18
N VAL A 56 -8.14 -1.44 8.44
CA VAL A 56 -8.07 -2.00 9.79
C VAL A 56 -6.70 -2.65 9.98
N GLU A 57 -6.02 -2.26 11.04
CA GLU A 57 -4.66 -2.72 11.36
C GLU A 57 -4.69 -3.71 12.52
N PHE A 58 -3.89 -4.77 12.39
CA PHE A 58 -3.77 -5.82 13.39
C PHE A 58 -2.31 -6.12 13.71
N ILE A 59 -2.06 -6.50 14.94
CA ILE A 59 -0.85 -7.23 15.33
C ILE A 59 -1.15 -8.72 15.22
N TYR A 60 -0.27 -9.45 14.54
CA TYR A 60 -0.37 -10.90 14.41
C TYR A 60 0.70 -11.61 15.22
N GLU A 61 0.28 -12.59 16.05
CA GLU A 61 1.16 -13.42 16.86
C GLU A 61 0.57 -14.81 17.06
N ASP A 62 1.34 -15.84 16.81
CA ASP A 62 1.00 -17.24 17.09
C ASP A 62 -0.40 -17.65 16.58
N GLY A 63 -0.74 -17.25 15.35
CA GLY A 63 -2.02 -17.57 14.75
C GLY A 63 -3.18 -16.69 15.19
N LYS A 64 -2.94 -15.66 16.00
CA LYS A 64 -3.98 -14.76 16.51
C LYS A 64 -3.80 -13.35 16.00
N PHE A 65 -4.92 -12.67 15.78
CA PHE A 65 -4.99 -11.28 15.39
C PHE A 65 -5.45 -10.42 16.57
N TYR A 66 -4.72 -9.34 16.81
CA TYR A 66 -5.04 -8.37 17.82
C TYR A 66 -5.32 -7.05 17.13
N PHE A 67 -6.55 -6.55 17.24
CA PHE A 67 -6.94 -5.26 16.69
C PHE A 67 -6.03 -4.15 17.26
N LEU A 68 -5.50 -3.33 16.37
CA LEU A 68 -4.68 -2.17 16.73
C LEU A 68 -5.49 -0.89 16.57
N GLU A 69 -5.88 -0.59 15.33
CA GLU A 69 -6.65 0.61 15.02
C GLU A 69 -7.43 0.46 13.70
N MET A 70 -8.35 1.40 13.45
CA MET A 70 -8.98 1.58 12.16
C MET A 70 -8.72 3.00 11.65
N ASN A 71 -8.16 3.10 10.46
CA ASN A 71 -8.00 4.35 9.73
C ASN A 71 -9.22 4.54 8.83
N THR A 72 -10.09 5.50 9.17
CA THR A 72 -11.34 5.79 8.44
C THR A 72 -11.09 6.67 7.21
N ARG A 73 -10.12 6.33 6.42
CA ARG A 73 -9.67 7.03 5.22
C ARG A 73 -8.89 6.07 4.32
N VAL A 74 -8.69 6.46 3.07
CA VAL A 74 -7.70 5.80 2.21
C VAL A 74 -6.29 6.03 2.77
N GLN A 75 -5.46 5.00 2.72
CA GLN A 75 -4.04 5.08 3.12
C GLN A 75 -3.12 5.24 1.90
N VAL A 76 -1.86 5.57 2.16
CA VAL A 76 -0.85 5.79 1.10
C VAL A 76 -0.68 4.53 0.26
N GLU A 77 -0.69 3.36 0.89
CA GLU A 77 -0.43 2.04 0.30
C GLU A 77 -1.64 1.38 -0.40
N HIS A 78 -2.79 2.07 -0.53
CA HIS A 78 -3.96 1.54 -1.25
C HIS A 78 -3.64 1.02 -2.68
N PRO A 79 -2.64 1.56 -3.43
CA PRO A 79 -2.30 1.04 -4.75
C PRO A 79 -1.87 -0.42 -4.76
N VAL A 80 -1.33 -0.96 -3.65
CA VAL A 80 -1.02 -2.39 -3.53
C VAL A 80 -2.30 -3.22 -3.66
N THR A 81 -3.36 -2.81 -2.97
CA THR A 81 -4.70 -3.41 -3.04
C THR A 81 -5.26 -3.31 -4.44
N GLU A 82 -5.22 -2.14 -5.05
CA GLU A 82 -5.70 -1.90 -6.40
C GLU A 82 -5.00 -2.80 -7.43
N MET A 83 -3.68 -2.93 -7.33
CA MET A 83 -2.89 -3.72 -8.28
C MET A 83 -3.17 -5.22 -8.20
N VAL A 84 -3.56 -5.77 -7.05
CA VAL A 84 -3.85 -7.20 -6.92
C VAL A 84 -5.32 -7.53 -7.10
N THR A 85 -6.24 -6.58 -6.86
CA THR A 85 -7.70 -6.79 -7.00
C THR A 85 -8.26 -6.29 -8.33
N GLY A 86 -7.63 -5.26 -8.91
CA GLY A 86 -8.19 -4.52 -10.05
C GLY A 86 -9.30 -3.54 -9.68
N VAL A 87 -9.53 -3.31 -8.38
CA VAL A 87 -10.52 -2.33 -7.88
C VAL A 87 -9.88 -0.96 -7.77
N ASP A 88 -10.49 0.06 -8.34
CA ASP A 88 -10.10 1.47 -8.19
C ASP A 88 -10.73 2.02 -6.89
N ILE A 89 -9.93 2.01 -5.82
CA ILE A 89 -10.37 2.36 -4.46
C ILE A 89 -10.82 3.81 -4.37
N ILE A 90 -10.10 4.71 -5.01
CA ILE A 90 -10.42 6.15 -4.98
C ILE A 90 -11.72 6.43 -5.69
N LYS A 91 -11.94 5.79 -6.84
CA LYS A 91 -13.20 5.90 -7.58
C LYS A 91 -14.36 5.39 -6.75
N GLU A 92 -14.22 4.21 -6.12
CA GLU A 92 -15.27 3.65 -5.26
C GLU A 92 -15.56 4.53 -4.05
N GLN A 93 -14.53 5.09 -3.41
CA GLN A 93 -14.72 6.03 -2.30
C GLN A 93 -15.54 7.26 -2.72
N ILE A 94 -15.22 7.84 -3.90
CA ILE A 94 -15.97 8.97 -4.46
C ILE A 94 -17.41 8.55 -4.78
N TRP A 95 -17.58 7.38 -5.37
CA TRP A 95 -18.91 6.87 -5.73
C TRP A 95 -19.78 6.61 -4.50
N ILE A 96 -19.24 5.98 -3.45
CA ILE A 96 -19.93 5.76 -2.18
C ILE A 96 -20.32 7.10 -1.53
N ALA A 97 -19.42 8.08 -1.55
CA ALA A 97 -19.72 9.39 -1.00
C ALA A 97 -20.84 10.14 -1.76
N PHE A 98 -20.93 9.90 -3.06
CA PHE A 98 -21.96 10.50 -3.93
C PHE A 98 -23.31 9.78 -3.85
N SER A 99 -23.32 8.44 -3.90
CA SER A 99 -24.53 7.62 -4.05
C SER A 99 -24.99 6.96 -2.75
N GLY A 100 -24.12 6.82 -1.76
CA GLY A 100 -24.34 6.00 -0.57
C GLY A 100 -24.15 4.49 -0.80
N GLU A 101 -23.76 4.08 -2.00
CA GLU A 101 -23.77 2.69 -2.44
C GLU A 101 -22.45 2.29 -3.11
N THR A 102 -22.18 0.99 -3.17
CA THR A 102 -21.17 0.42 -4.04
C THR A 102 -21.76 -0.65 -4.95
N ALA A 103 -21.36 -0.69 -6.22
CA ALA A 103 -21.75 -1.73 -7.16
C ALA A 103 -20.88 -2.99 -7.05
N LEU A 104 -19.81 -2.92 -6.27
CA LEU A 104 -18.89 -4.04 -6.10
C LEU A 104 -19.56 -5.16 -5.29
N LYS A 105 -19.24 -6.40 -5.64
CA LYS A 105 -19.62 -7.59 -4.87
C LYS A 105 -18.37 -8.32 -4.42
N GLN A 106 -18.35 -8.75 -3.16
CA GLN A 106 -17.21 -9.49 -2.61
C GLN A 106 -16.84 -10.71 -3.44
N SER A 107 -17.83 -11.43 -3.97
CA SER A 107 -17.65 -12.62 -4.81
C SER A 107 -16.96 -12.35 -6.15
N GLU A 108 -16.92 -11.09 -6.59
CA GLU A 108 -16.28 -10.68 -7.85
C GLU A 108 -14.82 -10.24 -7.62
N ILE A 109 -14.43 -10.00 -6.36
CA ILE A 109 -13.09 -9.59 -6.01
C ILE A 109 -12.22 -10.83 -5.79
N ASN A 110 -11.26 -11.01 -6.68
CA ASN A 110 -10.34 -12.14 -6.66
C ASN A 110 -8.90 -11.65 -6.73
N PRO A 111 -8.23 -11.46 -5.58
CA PRO A 111 -6.86 -10.97 -5.53
C PRO A 111 -5.92 -11.92 -6.28
N ARG A 112 -5.06 -11.37 -7.14
CA ARG A 112 -4.13 -12.14 -7.97
C ARG A 112 -2.71 -11.60 -7.86
N GLY A 113 -1.76 -12.51 -7.70
CA GLY A 113 -0.34 -12.19 -7.70
C GLY A 113 0.13 -11.50 -6.42
N HIS A 114 1.12 -10.65 -6.55
CA HIS A 114 1.77 -9.94 -5.45
C HIS A 114 2.17 -8.54 -5.90
N ALA A 115 1.90 -7.53 -5.09
CA ALA A 115 2.34 -6.16 -5.36
C ALA A 115 3.25 -5.65 -4.24
N ILE A 116 4.17 -4.78 -4.60
CA ILE A 116 5.07 -4.08 -3.69
C ILE A 116 4.96 -2.60 -4.02
N GLU A 117 4.90 -1.77 -2.99
CA GLU A 117 4.99 -0.31 -3.10
C GLU A 117 6.25 0.19 -2.41
N CYS A 118 6.96 1.09 -3.07
CA CYS A 118 8.04 1.88 -2.50
C CYS A 118 7.62 3.35 -2.45
N ARG A 119 7.57 3.94 -1.27
CA ARG A 119 7.39 5.38 -1.08
C ARG A 119 8.72 6.07 -1.41
N ILE A 120 8.73 6.86 -2.48
CA ILE A 120 9.91 7.62 -2.87
C ILE A 120 9.85 8.98 -2.19
N ASN A 121 10.69 9.13 -1.19
CA ASN A 121 10.79 10.35 -0.40
C ASN A 121 12.02 11.16 -0.80
N ALA A 122 11.91 12.47 -0.75
CA ALA A 122 13.04 13.39 -0.88
C ALA A 122 13.81 13.48 0.44
N GLU A 123 14.54 12.40 0.77
CA GLU A 123 15.25 12.20 2.03
C GLU A 123 16.57 11.48 1.80
N ASP A 124 17.56 11.81 2.63
CA ASP A 124 18.84 11.12 2.70
C ASP A 124 18.82 10.07 3.81
N ALA A 125 18.61 8.80 3.45
CA ALA A 125 18.58 7.70 4.40
C ALA A 125 19.94 7.54 5.12
N SER A 126 21.06 7.86 4.49
CA SER A 126 22.39 7.79 5.11
C SER A 126 22.62 8.86 6.18
N LYS A 127 21.77 9.89 6.23
CA LYS A 127 21.79 10.99 7.20
C LYS A 127 20.53 11.00 8.06
N ASN A 128 20.15 9.84 8.56
CA ASN A 128 18.98 9.69 9.42
C ASN A 128 17.70 10.29 8.83
N PHE A 129 17.46 10.01 7.53
CA PHE A 129 16.29 10.47 6.77
C PHE A 129 16.13 12.01 6.75
N GLN A 130 17.26 12.72 6.74
CA GLN A 130 17.22 14.18 6.60
C GLN A 130 16.50 14.59 5.33
N PRO A 131 15.49 15.48 5.40
CA PRO A 131 14.81 16.01 4.22
C PRO A 131 15.78 16.64 3.20
N SER A 132 15.54 16.40 1.92
CA SER A 132 16.36 16.91 0.80
C SER A 132 15.49 17.76 -0.13
N PRO A 133 15.07 18.96 0.30
CA PRO A 133 14.35 19.88 -0.57
C PRO A 133 15.27 20.40 -1.68
N GLY A 134 14.70 20.72 -2.85
CA GLY A 134 15.48 21.18 -3.99
C GLY A 134 14.67 21.20 -5.27
N THR A 135 15.32 21.52 -6.37
CA THR A 135 14.70 21.47 -7.71
C THR A 135 15.15 20.20 -8.42
N ILE A 136 14.20 19.44 -8.92
CA ILE A 136 14.46 18.23 -9.71
C ILE A 136 15.07 18.65 -11.05
N GLY A 137 16.30 18.22 -11.31
CA GLY A 137 17.00 18.44 -12.56
C GLY A 137 16.45 17.50 -13.65
N MET A 138 16.95 16.27 -13.69
CA MET A 138 16.43 15.23 -14.56
C MET A 138 15.40 14.39 -13.79
N CYS A 139 14.32 14.02 -14.47
CA CYS A 139 13.30 13.08 -13.95
C CYS A 139 12.95 12.08 -15.04
N HIS A 140 13.29 10.82 -14.83
CA HIS A 140 12.86 9.71 -15.67
C HIS A 140 12.14 8.67 -14.81
N GLN A 141 10.84 8.53 -15.01
CA GLN A 141 10.02 7.56 -14.29
C GLN A 141 10.04 6.21 -15.01
N PRO A 142 10.15 5.09 -14.27
CA PRO A 142 10.10 3.77 -14.86
C PRO A 142 8.71 3.48 -15.45
N SER A 143 8.66 2.64 -16.44
CA SER A 143 7.42 2.27 -17.12
C SER A 143 7.38 0.78 -17.46
N GLY A 144 6.29 0.36 -18.11
CA GLY A 144 6.12 -1.01 -18.59
C GLY A 144 5.02 -1.78 -17.89
N PHE A 145 4.84 -3.03 -18.32
CA PHE A 145 3.75 -3.87 -17.86
C PHE A 145 3.79 -4.09 -16.35
N ARG A 146 2.68 -3.76 -15.66
CA ARG A 146 2.52 -3.89 -14.20
C ARG A 146 3.50 -3.05 -13.37
N THR A 147 3.96 -1.95 -13.91
CA THR A 147 4.67 -0.89 -13.20
C THR A 147 3.79 0.35 -13.20
N ARG A 148 3.60 0.95 -12.03
CA ARG A 148 2.78 2.15 -11.82
C ARG A 148 3.57 3.16 -10.99
N VAL A 149 3.51 4.42 -11.37
CA VAL A 149 4.04 5.55 -10.59
C VAL A 149 2.90 6.51 -10.29
N ASP A 150 2.62 6.72 -9.01
CA ASP A 150 1.66 7.72 -8.55
C ASP A 150 2.43 8.89 -7.97
N GLY A 151 2.43 10.01 -8.67
CA GLY A 151 3.16 11.21 -8.25
C GLY A 151 2.93 12.38 -9.17
N ALA A 152 3.39 13.55 -8.76
CA ALA A 152 3.26 14.81 -9.50
C ALA A 152 4.63 15.39 -9.89
N ILE A 153 5.71 14.61 -9.79
CA ILE A 153 7.07 15.08 -10.07
C ILE A 153 7.38 15.09 -11.56
N PHE A 154 8.15 16.07 -11.96
CA PHE A 154 8.65 16.26 -13.31
C PHE A 154 9.96 17.08 -13.28
N GLN A 155 10.66 17.16 -14.39
CA GLN A 155 11.85 18.00 -14.52
C GLN A 155 11.51 19.46 -14.25
N GLY A 156 12.23 20.11 -13.33
CA GLY A 156 11.96 21.47 -12.86
C GLY A 156 11.01 21.57 -11.68
N TYR A 157 10.41 20.46 -11.22
CA TYR A 157 9.57 20.46 -10.02
C TYR A 157 10.38 20.85 -8.79
N LYS A 158 9.82 21.76 -7.96
CA LYS A 158 10.46 22.23 -6.74
C LYS A 158 9.88 21.50 -5.52
N VAL A 159 10.69 20.63 -4.94
CA VAL A 159 10.38 19.99 -3.65
C VAL A 159 10.64 21.00 -2.54
N THR A 160 9.60 21.32 -1.77
CA THR A 160 9.66 22.33 -0.71
C THR A 160 9.82 21.66 0.66
N PRO A 161 10.39 22.35 1.68
CA PRO A 161 10.50 21.81 3.02
C PRO A 161 9.23 21.97 3.87
N TYR A 162 8.11 22.44 3.29
CA TYR A 162 6.90 22.80 4.04
C TYR A 162 5.87 21.68 4.11
N TYR A 163 6.04 20.61 3.34
CA TYR A 163 5.15 19.46 3.25
C TYR A 163 5.92 18.17 3.50
N ASP A 164 5.20 17.05 3.55
CA ASP A 164 5.78 15.71 3.61
C ASP A 164 6.81 15.51 2.49
N SER A 165 7.85 14.76 2.79
CA SER A 165 8.95 14.48 1.87
C SER A 165 8.60 13.51 0.74
N MET A 166 7.47 12.80 0.83
CA MET A 166 7.04 11.84 -0.19
C MET A 166 6.69 12.56 -1.49
N ILE A 167 7.42 12.24 -2.55
CA ILE A 167 7.28 12.87 -3.87
C ILE A 167 6.55 11.99 -4.88
N CYS A 168 6.60 10.69 -4.71
CA CYS A 168 5.81 9.72 -5.48
C CYS A 168 5.82 8.35 -4.82
N LYS A 169 4.98 7.45 -5.35
CA LYS A 169 4.94 6.03 -5.02
C LYS A 169 5.26 5.24 -6.27
N LEU A 170 6.15 4.26 -6.16
CA LEU A 170 6.41 3.28 -7.19
C LEU A 170 5.78 1.96 -6.78
N ILE A 171 4.89 1.43 -7.61
CA ILE A 171 4.17 0.19 -7.35
C ILE A 171 4.47 -0.81 -8.46
N CYS A 172 4.87 -2.03 -8.09
CA CYS A 172 5.12 -3.12 -9.03
C CYS A 172 4.32 -4.36 -8.65
N HIS A 173 3.71 -4.99 -9.65
CA HIS A 173 2.94 -6.21 -9.48
C HIS A 173 3.59 -7.37 -10.23
N GLY A 174 3.63 -8.55 -9.61
CA GLY A 174 4.11 -9.81 -10.18
C GLY A 174 3.07 -10.93 -10.01
N ARG A 175 3.25 -12.05 -10.73
CA ARG A 175 2.44 -13.26 -10.52
C ARG A 175 2.66 -13.87 -9.13
N ASN A 176 3.79 -13.58 -8.54
CA ASN A 176 4.20 -14.00 -7.20
C ASN A 176 5.17 -12.96 -6.61
N ARG A 177 5.58 -13.14 -5.34
CA ARG A 177 6.49 -12.26 -4.63
C ARG A 177 7.83 -12.09 -5.33
N THR A 178 8.43 -13.16 -5.82
CA THR A 178 9.73 -13.13 -6.50
C THR A 178 9.67 -12.25 -7.75
N GLU A 179 8.64 -12.41 -8.58
CA GLU A 179 8.47 -11.58 -9.78
C GLU A 179 8.21 -10.10 -9.43
N ALA A 180 7.44 -9.83 -8.36
CA ALA A 180 7.21 -8.48 -7.89
C ALA A 180 8.51 -7.80 -7.42
N ILE A 181 9.36 -8.52 -6.66
CA ILE A 181 10.68 -8.03 -6.23
C ILE A 181 11.58 -7.75 -7.43
N GLN A 182 11.67 -8.68 -8.40
CA GLN A 182 12.50 -8.51 -9.60
C GLN A 182 12.04 -7.29 -10.41
N ARG A 183 10.73 -7.11 -10.59
CA ARG A 183 10.17 -5.96 -11.30
C ARG A 183 10.42 -4.65 -10.57
N MET A 184 10.27 -4.64 -9.24
CA MET A 184 10.55 -3.47 -8.43
C MET A 184 12.03 -3.07 -8.52
N ASN A 185 12.95 -4.03 -8.42
CA ASN A 185 14.40 -3.75 -8.58
C ASN A 185 14.70 -3.14 -9.95
N ARG A 186 14.21 -3.74 -11.05
CA ARG A 186 14.37 -3.19 -12.40
C ARG A 186 13.82 -1.75 -12.47
N SER A 187 12.62 -1.54 -11.92
CA SER A 187 11.98 -0.22 -11.97
C SER A 187 12.73 0.83 -11.15
N LEU A 188 13.31 0.46 -10.00
CA LEU A 188 14.17 1.34 -9.21
C LEU A 188 15.52 1.62 -9.91
N ASP A 189 16.03 0.70 -10.74
CA ASP A 189 17.24 0.92 -11.56
C ASP A 189 16.98 1.92 -12.70
N GLU A 190 15.77 1.91 -13.25
CA GLU A 190 15.35 2.84 -14.31
C GLU A 190 14.95 4.21 -13.76
N PHE A 191 14.61 4.31 -12.45
CA PHE A 191 14.09 5.54 -11.87
C PHE A 191 15.22 6.54 -11.61
N VAL A 192 15.27 7.60 -12.38
CA VAL A 192 16.25 8.67 -12.25
C VAL A 192 15.59 9.94 -11.73
N ILE A 193 16.09 10.46 -10.61
CA ILE A 193 15.71 11.76 -10.03
C ILE A 193 17.00 12.47 -9.63
N GLU A 194 17.34 13.52 -10.33
CA GLU A 194 18.54 14.34 -10.06
C GLU A 194 18.18 15.66 -9.38
N GLY A 195 19.15 16.24 -8.68
CA GLY A 195 19.00 17.54 -8.01
C GLY A 195 18.53 17.46 -6.56
N ILE A 196 18.05 16.30 -6.12
CA ILE A 196 17.69 15.99 -4.74
C ILE A 196 18.15 14.59 -4.36
N THR A 197 18.28 14.31 -3.06
CA THR A 197 18.51 12.96 -2.57
C THR A 197 17.18 12.26 -2.30
N THR A 198 17.09 10.98 -2.61
CA THR A 198 15.85 10.20 -2.43
C THR A 198 16.11 8.88 -1.72
N THR A 199 15.02 8.24 -1.25
CA THR A 199 15.05 6.90 -0.64
C THR A 199 15.24 5.75 -1.62
N ILE A 200 15.39 5.99 -2.93
CA ILE A 200 15.62 4.93 -3.95
C ILE A 200 16.79 4.01 -3.59
N PRO A 201 17.97 4.51 -3.17
CA PRO A 201 19.10 3.63 -2.81
C PRO A 201 18.79 2.72 -1.61
N LEU A 202 18.02 3.21 -0.62
CA LEU A 202 17.57 2.41 0.52
C LEU A 202 16.64 1.28 0.06
N HIS A 203 15.65 1.56 -0.77
CA HIS A 203 14.74 0.53 -1.28
C HIS A 203 15.48 -0.58 -2.03
N LYS A 204 16.50 -0.26 -2.83
CA LYS A 204 17.34 -1.24 -3.51
C LYS A 204 18.08 -2.14 -2.54
N LYS A 205 18.64 -1.58 -1.45
CA LYS A 205 19.28 -2.37 -0.39
C LYS A 205 18.26 -3.30 0.30
N LEU A 206 17.08 -2.80 0.66
CA LEU A 206 16.03 -3.57 1.32
C LEU A 206 15.56 -4.75 0.47
N LEU A 207 15.26 -4.51 -0.80
CA LEU A 207 14.76 -5.54 -1.74
C LEU A 207 15.80 -6.61 -2.06
N SER A 208 17.09 -6.31 -1.89
CA SER A 208 18.20 -7.26 -2.08
C SER A 208 18.53 -8.02 -0.79
N HIS A 209 18.00 -7.61 0.34
CA HIS A 209 18.33 -8.20 1.64
C HIS A 209 17.64 -9.55 1.81
N LYS A 210 18.39 -10.57 2.30
CA LYS A 210 17.89 -11.94 2.47
C LYS A 210 16.64 -12.03 3.35
N LYS A 211 16.59 -11.27 4.44
CA LYS A 211 15.41 -11.25 5.31
C LYS A 211 14.17 -10.78 4.55
N PHE A 212 14.27 -9.73 3.72
CA PHE A 212 13.16 -9.27 2.90
C PHE A 212 12.74 -10.30 1.85
N ILE A 213 13.71 -10.90 1.14
CA ILE A 213 13.45 -11.93 0.11
C ILE A 213 12.72 -13.12 0.72
N ASN A 214 13.15 -13.57 1.90
CA ASN A 214 12.60 -14.74 2.59
C ASN A 214 11.38 -14.43 3.47
N SER A 215 10.93 -13.17 3.54
CA SER A 215 9.86 -12.71 4.45
C SER A 215 10.18 -12.95 5.94
N ASP A 216 11.47 -12.96 6.30
CA ASP A 216 11.99 -13.20 7.66
C ASP A 216 12.34 -11.86 8.32
N PHE A 217 11.35 -11.03 8.57
CA PHE A 217 11.50 -9.74 9.23
C PHE A 217 10.26 -9.36 10.05
N ASN A 218 10.46 -8.45 10.96
CA ASN A 218 9.40 -7.87 11.79
C ASN A 218 9.49 -6.33 11.80
N VAL A 219 8.54 -5.67 12.45
CA VAL A 219 8.43 -4.20 12.50
C VAL A 219 9.67 -3.48 13.06
N SER A 220 10.50 -4.16 13.86
CA SER A 220 11.75 -3.59 14.41
C SER A 220 13.00 -3.98 13.61
N TRP A 221 12.84 -4.59 12.45
CA TRP A 221 13.99 -5.03 11.66
C TRP A 221 14.92 -3.88 11.27
N LEU A 222 14.36 -2.77 10.77
CA LEU A 222 15.13 -1.63 10.31
C LEU A 222 15.83 -0.87 11.44
N ASP A 223 15.29 -0.95 12.65
CA ASP A 223 15.90 -0.33 13.84
C ASP A 223 17.12 -1.08 14.35
N LYS A 224 17.20 -2.39 14.05
CA LYS A 224 18.22 -3.30 14.58
C LYS A 224 19.34 -3.62 13.60
N ASP A 225 19.02 -3.68 12.32
CA ASP A 225 19.98 -4.00 11.26
C ASP A 225 20.47 -2.70 10.61
N THR A 226 21.79 -2.50 10.57
CA THR A 226 22.41 -1.35 9.88
C THR A 226 22.27 -1.52 8.36
N ILE A 227 21.10 -1.22 7.81
CA ILE A 227 20.80 -1.30 6.38
C ILE A 227 21.07 0.04 5.68
N VAL A 228 21.08 1.10 6.44
CA VAL A 228 21.29 2.49 5.99
C VAL A 228 22.77 2.84 5.93
#